data_7bcbb3c41e8f0cf300d444fc6bff7dcf
#
_entry.id   7bcbb3c41e8f0cf300d444fc6bff7dcf
#
_cell.length_a   1.000
_cell.length_b   1.000
_cell.length_c   1.000
_cell.angle_alpha   90.00
_cell.angle_beta   90.00
_cell.angle_gamma   90.00
#
_symmetry.space_group_name_H-M   'P 1'
#
loop_
_entity.id
_entity.type
_entity.pdbx_description
1 polymer ?
#
loop_
_entity_poly.entity_id
_entity_poly.type
_entity_poly.pdbx_seq_one_letter_code
_entity_poly.pdbx_strand_id
1 'polypeptide(L)'
;MSPSIKSIDVAGLKAALHDGGEIALLDAREEVPFDARHMLMAACLPLGRIEVMIDDLVPRRSARVIWCDDGEGLAEKAAERMREIGYEDISVLSGGTAAWEAAGYPIYSGVHVPSKAFAEVVEHEAGTPHITAQELQSLIHSKADIAIYDTRSYEEYHSNSIPGAVSVPGAEIVFRFKDLTPSLDTMVVVNCGGRTRSI
;
A
#
# COMPACT_ATOMS: atom_id res chain seq x y z
N MET A 1 1.50 40.06 1.32
CA MET A 1 2.21 38.92 1.97
C MET A 1 1.27 37.74 1.88
N SER A 2 1.65 36.67 1.21
CA SER A 2 0.86 35.44 1.22
C SER A 2 0.77 34.90 2.66
N PRO A 3 -0.39 34.40 3.11
CA PRO A 3 -0.51 33.81 4.44
C PRO A 3 0.49 32.65 4.56
N SER A 4 1.11 32.50 5.71
CA SER A 4 2.02 31.37 5.98
C SER A 4 1.25 30.04 5.87
N ILE A 5 1.90 28.99 5.38
CA ILE A 5 1.35 27.63 5.38
C ILE A 5 1.12 27.21 6.84
N LYS A 6 -0.03 26.59 7.10
CA LYS A 6 -0.36 26.06 8.42
C LYS A 6 0.58 24.91 8.76
N SER A 7 0.92 24.79 10.02
CA SER A 7 1.67 23.65 10.55
C SER A 7 0.77 22.80 11.44
N ILE A 8 0.91 21.49 11.36
CA ILE A 8 0.23 20.53 12.24
C ILE A 8 1.28 19.67 12.93
N ASP A 9 1.12 19.41 14.20
CA ASP A 9 1.98 18.50 14.94
C ASP A 9 1.51 17.04 14.80
N VAL A 10 2.28 16.10 15.35
CA VAL A 10 1.98 14.66 15.28
C VAL A 10 0.66 14.32 15.97
N ALA A 11 0.35 14.97 17.09
CA ALA A 11 -0.92 14.73 17.81
C ALA A 11 -2.12 15.22 17.00
N GLY A 12 -1.99 16.38 16.36
CA GLY A 12 -3.00 16.94 15.46
C GLY A 12 -3.21 16.07 14.22
N LEU A 13 -2.13 15.58 13.59
CA LEU A 13 -2.24 14.64 12.48
C LEU A 13 -2.94 13.34 12.92
N LYS A 14 -2.54 12.77 14.07
CA LYS A 14 -3.19 11.56 14.60
C LYS A 14 -4.68 11.77 14.83
N ALA A 15 -5.09 12.89 15.40
CA ALA A 15 -6.49 13.23 15.57
C ALA A 15 -7.21 13.38 14.21
N ALA A 16 -6.61 14.08 13.26
CA ALA A 16 -7.16 14.29 11.92
C ALA A 16 -7.36 12.98 11.12
N LEU A 17 -6.48 12.00 11.29
CA LEU A 17 -6.62 10.67 10.67
C LEU A 17 -7.77 9.84 11.25
N HIS A 18 -8.36 10.23 12.40
CA HIS A 18 -9.40 9.47 13.11
C HIS A 18 -10.70 10.25 13.33
N ASP A 19 -10.80 11.49 12.87
CA ASP A 19 -12.01 12.31 13.07
C ASP A 19 -13.15 11.99 12.10
N GLY A 20 -12.91 11.09 11.13
CA GLY A 20 -13.89 10.70 10.11
C GLY A 20 -14.07 11.74 9.00
N GLY A 21 -13.33 12.84 9.03
CA GLY A 21 -13.31 13.84 7.96
C GLY A 21 -12.47 13.39 6.77
N GLU A 22 -12.73 14.02 5.62
CA GLU A 22 -11.88 13.79 4.44
C GLU A 22 -10.47 14.35 4.67
N ILE A 23 -9.47 13.55 4.36
CA ILE A 23 -8.07 13.92 4.49
C ILE A 23 -7.22 13.27 3.39
N ALA A 24 -6.27 14.02 2.86
CA ALA A 24 -5.19 13.51 2.03
C ALA A 24 -3.87 13.75 2.76
N LEU A 25 -3.18 12.69 3.14
CA LEU A 25 -1.82 12.75 3.66
C LEU A 25 -0.86 12.43 2.50
N LEU A 26 -0.05 13.41 2.10
CA LEU A 26 0.82 13.33 0.93
C LEU A 26 2.29 13.47 1.34
N ASP A 27 3.13 12.62 0.78
CA ASP A 27 4.58 12.67 0.96
C ASP A 27 5.24 13.26 -0.28
N ALA A 28 5.96 14.35 -0.11
CA ALA A 28 6.54 15.15 -1.20
C ALA A 28 7.84 14.58 -1.77
N ARG A 29 8.36 13.49 -1.19
CA ARG A 29 9.61 12.85 -1.60
C ARG A 29 9.41 12.02 -2.87
N GLU A 30 10.53 11.68 -3.52
CA GLU A 30 10.56 10.73 -4.63
C GLU A 30 10.21 9.31 -4.17
N GLU A 31 9.85 8.44 -5.13
CA GLU A 31 9.38 7.07 -4.85
C GLU A 31 10.38 6.25 -4.03
N VAL A 32 11.69 6.33 -4.33
CA VAL A 32 12.71 5.51 -3.64
C VAL A 32 12.83 5.85 -2.16
N PRO A 33 13.01 7.12 -1.72
CA PRO A 33 12.99 7.45 -0.30
C PRO A 33 11.62 7.21 0.36
N PHE A 34 10.51 7.40 -0.34
CA PHE A 34 9.19 7.04 0.16
C PHE A 34 9.09 5.54 0.43
N ASP A 35 9.45 4.68 -0.53
CA ASP A 35 9.40 3.23 -0.38
C ASP A 35 10.32 2.71 0.73
N ALA A 36 11.41 3.41 1.00
CA ALA A 36 12.31 3.03 2.09
C ALA A 36 11.66 3.22 3.47
N ARG A 37 10.87 4.30 3.65
CA ARG A 37 10.18 4.59 4.91
C ARG A 37 9.07 5.62 4.73
N HIS A 38 7.87 5.32 5.15
CA HIS A 38 6.69 6.21 5.08
C HIS A 38 5.64 5.88 6.13
N MET A 39 4.72 6.80 6.37
CA MET A 39 3.53 6.57 7.19
C MET A 39 2.51 5.72 6.44
N LEU A 40 1.78 4.85 7.13
CA LEU A 40 0.82 3.90 6.53
C LEU A 40 -0.16 4.55 5.54
N MET A 41 -0.71 5.71 5.92
CA MET A 41 -1.75 6.38 5.14
C MET A 41 -1.20 7.44 4.17
N ALA A 42 0.12 7.64 4.11
CA ALA A 42 0.71 8.58 3.18
C ALA A 42 0.68 8.06 1.75
N ALA A 43 0.29 8.92 0.82
CA ALA A 43 0.44 8.66 -0.61
C ALA A 43 1.67 9.41 -1.14
N CYS A 44 2.46 8.73 -1.97
CA CYS A 44 3.62 9.33 -2.62
C CYS A 44 3.18 10.29 -3.71
N LEU A 45 3.51 11.56 -3.56
CA LEU A 45 3.32 12.57 -4.59
C LEU A 45 4.55 13.49 -4.66
N PRO A 46 5.57 13.10 -5.43
CA PRO A 46 6.79 13.87 -5.58
C PRO A 46 6.55 15.33 -5.98
N LEU A 47 7.30 16.24 -5.37
CA LEU A 47 7.19 17.68 -5.62
C LEU A 47 7.15 18.02 -7.13
N GLY A 48 7.95 17.32 -7.93
CA GLY A 48 8.04 17.52 -9.37
C GLY A 48 6.85 17.00 -10.19
N ARG A 49 5.91 16.29 -9.56
CA ARG A 49 4.76 15.66 -10.22
C ARG A 49 3.40 16.21 -9.78
N ILE A 50 3.38 17.22 -8.91
CA ILE A 50 2.15 17.73 -8.31
C ILE A 50 1.12 18.10 -9.40
N GLU A 51 1.48 18.92 -10.38
CA GLU A 51 0.55 19.42 -11.39
C GLU A 51 -0.01 18.32 -12.31
N VAL A 52 0.69 17.20 -12.40
CA VAL A 52 0.28 16.09 -13.28
C VAL A 52 -0.63 15.09 -12.54
N MET A 53 -0.44 14.92 -11.23
CA MET A 53 -1.07 13.83 -10.48
C MET A 53 -2.13 14.31 -9.47
N ILE A 54 -2.10 15.59 -9.08
CA ILE A 54 -2.91 16.04 -7.95
C ILE A 54 -4.41 15.97 -8.20
N ASP A 55 -4.86 16.21 -9.42
CA ASP A 55 -6.29 16.18 -9.76
C ASP A 55 -6.86 14.75 -9.68
N ASP A 56 -6.05 13.74 -9.93
CA ASP A 56 -6.44 12.33 -9.78
C ASP A 56 -6.40 11.89 -8.32
N LEU A 57 -5.39 12.34 -7.54
CA LEU A 57 -5.21 11.94 -6.16
C LEU A 57 -6.13 12.70 -5.19
N VAL A 58 -6.35 13.99 -5.42
CA VAL A 58 -7.14 14.88 -4.56
C VAL A 58 -8.05 15.76 -5.43
N PRO A 59 -9.12 15.21 -6.00
CA PRO A 59 -9.95 15.93 -6.98
C PRO A 59 -10.71 17.13 -6.39
N ARG A 60 -10.90 17.20 -5.08
CA ARG A 60 -11.60 18.31 -4.42
C ARG A 60 -10.63 19.32 -3.84
N ARG A 61 -10.68 20.56 -4.32
CA ARG A 61 -9.84 21.67 -3.83
C ARG A 61 -10.08 22.03 -2.36
N SER A 62 -11.24 21.70 -1.81
CA SER A 62 -11.60 21.92 -0.41
C SER A 62 -11.21 20.76 0.52
N ALA A 63 -10.62 19.69 0.00
CA ALA A 63 -10.15 18.59 0.83
C ALA A 63 -9.05 19.07 1.78
N ARG A 64 -9.01 18.54 3.00
CA ARG A 64 -7.94 18.77 3.94
C ARG A 64 -6.70 18.02 3.50
N VAL A 65 -5.64 18.75 3.16
CA VAL A 65 -4.38 18.19 2.68
C VAL A 65 -3.28 18.43 3.70
N ILE A 66 -2.56 17.36 4.05
CA ILE A 66 -1.40 17.43 4.92
C ILE A 66 -0.20 16.89 4.16
N TRP A 67 0.81 17.73 4.03
CA TRP A 67 2.09 17.37 3.43
C TRP A 67 3.09 16.91 4.48
N CYS A 68 3.88 15.91 4.13
CA CYS A 68 5.05 15.50 4.90
C CYS A 68 6.25 15.24 3.99
N ASP A 69 7.40 15.17 4.60
CA ASP A 69 8.67 14.70 4.06
C ASP A 69 9.50 14.11 5.23
N ASP A 70 10.79 13.98 5.10
CA ASP A 70 11.66 13.50 6.18
C ASP A 70 12.67 14.59 6.64
N GLY A 71 12.29 15.87 6.50
CA GLY A 71 13.06 17.03 6.91
C GLY A 71 13.84 17.73 5.80
N GLU A 72 13.55 17.40 4.53
CA GLU A 72 14.21 18.00 3.36
C GLU A 72 13.64 19.37 2.97
N GLY A 73 12.51 19.79 3.54
CA GLY A 73 11.81 21.03 3.20
C GLY A 73 11.07 20.93 1.87
N LEU A 74 10.72 19.72 1.45
CA LEU A 74 9.91 19.47 0.24
C LEU A 74 8.42 19.68 0.54
N ALA A 75 7.98 19.36 1.74
CA ALA A 75 6.59 19.48 2.17
C ALA A 75 6.10 20.93 2.14
N GLU A 76 6.91 21.88 2.58
CA GLU A 76 6.60 23.31 2.54
C GLU A 76 6.48 23.81 1.09
N LYS A 77 7.40 23.42 0.20
CA LYS A 77 7.37 23.77 -1.22
C LYS A 77 6.15 23.17 -1.92
N ALA A 78 5.81 21.92 -1.58
CA ALA A 78 4.62 21.24 -2.10
C ALA A 78 3.35 21.95 -1.65
N ALA A 79 3.27 22.32 -0.38
CA ALA A 79 2.14 23.07 0.17
C ALA A 79 1.96 24.46 -0.48
N GLU A 80 3.06 25.18 -0.74
CA GLU A 80 3.01 26.46 -1.48
C GLU A 80 2.50 26.25 -2.90
N ARG A 81 3.01 25.23 -3.61
CA ARG A 81 2.59 24.88 -4.96
C ARG A 81 1.11 24.54 -5.03
N MET A 82 0.62 23.71 -4.08
CA MET A 82 -0.78 23.34 -3.98
C MET A 82 -1.70 24.56 -3.78
N ARG A 83 -1.26 25.53 -2.97
CA ARG A 83 -2.00 26.76 -2.77
C ARG A 83 -2.11 27.58 -4.07
N GLU A 84 -1.03 27.64 -4.87
CA GLU A 84 -1.02 28.34 -6.16
C GLU A 84 -2.03 27.74 -7.15
N ILE A 85 -2.27 26.44 -7.10
CA ILE A 85 -3.25 25.74 -7.94
C ILE A 85 -4.65 25.65 -7.31
N GLY A 86 -4.88 26.36 -6.19
CA GLY A 86 -6.20 26.63 -5.65
C GLY A 86 -6.71 25.70 -4.56
N TYR A 87 -5.85 24.95 -3.89
CA TYR A 87 -6.23 24.24 -2.66
C TYR A 87 -6.23 25.18 -1.45
N GLU A 88 -7.20 25.03 -0.55
CA GLU A 88 -7.48 25.99 0.51
C GLU A 88 -7.05 25.50 1.90
N ASP A 89 -7.31 24.23 2.23
CA ASP A 89 -7.01 23.67 3.54
C ASP A 89 -5.75 22.79 3.50
N ILE A 90 -4.61 23.46 3.58
CA ILE A 90 -3.29 22.84 3.44
C ILE A 90 -2.50 23.05 4.72
N SER A 91 -1.88 21.98 5.22
CA SER A 91 -0.96 21.99 6.35
C SER A 91 0.29 21.19 6.06
N VAL A 92 1.36 21.44 6.82
CA VAL A 92 2.61 20.66 6.78
C VAL A 92 2.83 20.02 8.14
N LEU A 93 3.17 18.73 8.15
CA LEU A 93 3.53 18.01 9.38
C LEU A 93 4.86 18.50 9.92
N SER A 94 4.84 19.11 11.11
CA SER A 94 6.04 19.57 11.79
C SER A 94 7.00 18.41 12.07
N GLY A 95 8.22 18.51 11.57
CA GLY A 95 9.26 17.47 11.73
C GLY A 95 9.02 16.20 10.93
N GLY A 96 8.01 16.17 10.05
CA GLY A 96 7.80 15.16 9.04
C GLY A 96 7.69 13.72 9.58
N THR A 97 8.08 12.77 8.75
CA THR A 97 8.09 11.33 9.05
C THR A 97 8.95 10.99 10.27
N ALA A 98 10.06 11.71 10.46
CA ALA A 98 10.93 11.52 11.64
C ALA A 98 10.23 11.88 12.95
N ALA A 99 9.44 12.95 12.98
CA ALA A 99 8.68 13.33 14.19
C ALA A 99 7.57 12.31 14.50
N TRP A 100 6.92 11.74 13.48
CA TRP A 100 5.93 10.68 13.63
C TRP A 100 6.55 9.44 14.29
N GLU A 101 7.70 8.98 13.79
CA GLU A 101 8.44 7.86 14.37
C GLU A 101 8.91 8.14 15.80
N ALA A 102 9.47 9.33 16.05
CA ALA A 102 9.92 9.73 17.38
C ALA A 102 8.78 9.78 18.42
N ALA A 103 7.54 10.01 17.99
CA ALA A 103 6.35 9.93 18.83
C ALA A 103 5.88 8.48 19.09
N GLY A 104 6.60 7.46 18.59
CA GLY A 104 6.32 6.05 18.81
C GLY A 104 5.31 5.43 17.84
N TYR A 105 5.00 6.10 16.75
CA TYR A 105 4.12 5.56 15.72
C TYR A 105 4.89 4.78 14.66
N PRO A 106 4.30 3.72 14.09
CA PRO A 106 4.99 2.85 13.14
C PRO A 106 5.30 3.56 11.82
N ILE A 107 6.44 3.20 11.24
CA ILE A 107 6.88 3.52 9.89
C ILE A 107 6.94 2.22 9.09
N TYR A 108 6.60 2.32 7.83
CA TYR A 108 6.51 1.19 6.90
C TYR A 108 7.49 1.35 5.75
N SER A 109 7.79 0.24 5.07
CA SER A 109 8.60 0.21 3.86
C SER A 109 7.94 -0.62 2.77
N GLY A 110 8.22 -0.28 1.51
CA GLY A 110 7.71 -0.97 0.32
C GLY A 110 6.44 -0.35 -0.25
N VAL A 111 5.93 -0.97 -1.31
CA VAL A 111 4.75 -0.52 -2.06
C VAL A 111 3.48 -1.24 -1.60
N HIS A 112 2.32 -0.60 -1.79
CA HIS A 112 1.00 -1.16 -1.44
C HIS A 112 0.85 -1.58 0.03
N VAL A 113 1.49 -0.86 0.94
CA VAL A 113 1.54 -1.19 2.37
C VAL A 113 0.15 -1.26 3.02
N PRO A 114 -0.81 -0.36 2.74
CA PRO A 114 -2.15 -0.47 3.34
C PRO A 114 -2.86 -1.79 3.01
N SER A 115 -2.76 -2.28 1.78
CA SER A 115 -3.38 -3.55 1.40
C SER A 115 -2.65 -4.76 1.98
N LYS A 116 -1.33 -4.68 2.15
CA LYS A 116 -0.54 -5.73 2.84
C LYS A 116 -0.87 -5.80 4.32
N ALA A 117 -0.93 -4.65 5.00
CA ALA A 117 -1.32 -4.59 6.41
C ALA A 117 -2.74 -5.14 6.63
N PHE A 118 -3.69 -4.80 5.77
CA PHE A 118 -5.04 -5.38 5.80
C PHE A 118 -5.01 -6.90 5.64
N ALA A 119 -4.25 -7.41 4.68
CA ALA A 119 -4.12 -8.85 4.45
C ALA A 119 -3.52 -9.60 5.65
N GLU A 120 -2.55 -9.01 6.35
CA GLU A 120 -1.99 -9.59 7.58
C GLU A 120 -3.03 -9.68 8.71
N VAL A 121 -3.91 -8.68 8.85
CA VAL A 121 -5.03 -8.74 9.80
C VAL A 121 -5.99 -9.86 9.42
N VAL A 122 -6.37 -9.97 8.14
CA VAL A 122 -7.27 -11.03 7.65
C VAL A 122 -6.65 -12.41 7.85
N GLU A 123 -5.37 -12.59 7.50
CA GLU A 123 -4.64 -13.84 7.71
C GLU A 123 -4.70 -14.29 9.17
N HIS A 124 -4.44 -13.35 10.09
CA HIS A 124 -4.45 -13.62 11.52
C HIS A 124 -5.86 -13.95 12.04
N GLU A 125 -6.87 -13.16 11.67
CA GLU A 125 -8.25 -13.33 12.15
C GLU A 125 -8.92 -14.58 11.57
N ALA A 126 -8.68 -14.88 10.29
CA ALA A 126 -9.22 -16.05 9.62
C ALA A 126 -8.42 -17.33 9.90
N GLY A 127 -7.20 -17.23 10.47
CA GLY A 127 -6.31 -18.35 10.66
C GLY A 127 -5.94 -19.02 9.34
N THR A 128 -5.71 -18.24 8.29
CA THR A 128 -5.43 -18.74 6.93
C THR A 128 -4.23 -19.70 6.96
N PRO A 129 -4.39 -20.96 6.56
CA PRO A 129 -3.29 -21.93 6.61
C PRO A 129 -2.23 -21.58 5.56
N HIS A 130 -0.98 -21.82 5.90
CA HIS A 130 0.15 -21.64 4.99
C HIS A 130 1.12 -22.81 5.05
N ILE A 131 1.87 -23.01 3.97
CA ILE A 131 2.96 -23.99 3.88
C ILE A 131 4.24 -23.30 3.43
N THR A 132 5.37 -23.87 3.79
CA THR A 132 6.68 -23.40 3.36
C THR A 132 6.99 -23.82 1.92
N ALA A 133 7.94 -23.13 1.28
CA ALA A 133 8.43 -23.53 -0.04
C ALA A 133 9.01 -24.95 -0.05
N GLN A 134 9.65 -25.37 1.03
CA GLN A 134 10.20 -26.73 1.18
C GLN A 134 9.10 -27.79 1.26
N GLU A 135 8.02 -27.52 2.01
CA GLU A 135 6.86 -28.41 2.07
C GLU A 135 6.18 -28.53 0.71
N LEU A 136 5.96 -27.40 0.03
CA LEU A 136 5.39 -27.43 -1.32
C LEU A 136 6.28 -28.20 -2.30
N GLN A 137 7.61 -28.00 -2.26
CA GLN A 137 8.54 -28.76 -3.08
C GLN A 137 8.45 -30.26 -2.83
N SER A 138 8.30 -30.67 -1.55
CA SER A 138 8.13 -32.07 -1.17
C SER A 138 6.82 -32.66 -1.72
N LEU A 139 5.72 -31.90 -1.67
CA LEU A 139 4.43 -32.29 -2.25
C LEU A 139 4.52 -32.46 -3.77
N ILE A 140 5.19 -31.55 -4.48
CA ILE A 140 5.41 -31.66 -5.92
C ILE A 140 6.24 -32.91 -6.26
N HIS A 141 7.34 -33.16 -5.54
CA HIS A 141 8.21 -34.30 -5.78
C HIS A 141 7.51 -35.65 -5.49
N SER A 142 6.66 -35.70 -4.48
CA SER A 142 5.88 -36.91 -4.14
C SER A 142 4.69 -37.13 -5.07
N LYS A 143 4.42 -36.21 -6.00
CA LYS A 143 3.23 -36.21 -6.87
C LYS A 143 1.93 -36.27 -6.08
N ALA A 144 1.87 -35.56 -4.96
CA ALA A 144 0.66 -35.42 -4.16
C ALA A 144 -0.48 -34.82 -5.01
N ASP A 145 -1.74 -35.10 -4.62
CA ASP A 145 -2.90 -34.47 -5.26
C ASP A 145 -3.03 -33.02 -4.81
N ILE A 146 -2.36 -32.13 -5.55
CA ILE A 146 -2.31 -30.70 -5.29
C ILE A 146 -2.64 -29.89 -6.55
N ALA A 147 -3.30 -28.75 -6.37
CA ALA A 147 -3.51 -27.74 -7.40
C ALA A 147 -2.84 -26.42 -6.93
N ILE A 148 -1.98 -25.85 -7.76
CA ILE A 148 -1.23 -24.64 -7.44
C ILE A 148 -1.75 -23.50 -8.32
N TYR A 149 -2.24 -22.43 -7.69
CA TYR A 149 -2.80 -21.27 -8.39
C TYR A 149 -1.97 -20.01 -8.10
N ASP A 150 -1.48 -19.39 -9.16
CA ASP A 150 -0.78 -18.13 -9.10
C ASP A 150 -1.74 -16.97 -9.35
N THR A 151 -1.99 -16.15 -8.32
CA THR A 151 -2.93 -15.03 -8.36
C THR A 151 -2.30 -13.70 -8.77
N ARG A 152 -1.04 -13.72 -9.20
CA ARG A 152 -0.35 -12.54 -9.74
C ARG A 152 -0.86 -12.20 -11.13
N SER A 153 -0.39 -11.07 -11.69
CA SER A 153 -0.68 -10.76 -13.09
C SER A 153 -0.05 -11.81 -14.02
N TYR A 154 -0.57 -11.89 -15.25
CA TYR A 154 -0.03 -12.84 -16.24
C TYR A 154 1.45 -12.56 -16.53
N GLU A 155 1.85 -11.30 -16.57
CA GLU A 155 3.23 -10.89 -16.79
C GLU A 155 4.16 -11.35 -15.65
N GLU A 156 3.73 -11.21 -14.39
CA GLU A 156 4.46 -11.71 -13.22
C GLU A 156 4.60 -13.24 -13.29
N TYR A 157 3.51 -13.94 -13.58
CA TYR A 157 3.48 -15.41 -13.74
C TYR A 157 4.39 -15.87 -14.87
N HIS A 158 4.33 -15.20 -16.02
CA HIS A 158 5.13 -15.54 -17.19
C HIS A 158 6.63 -15.29 -16.98
N SER A 159 6.99 -14.26 -16.22
CA SER A 159 8.38 -13.97 -15.86
C SER A 159 9.01 -15.06 -14.99
N ASN A 160 8.29 -15.53 -14.00
CA ASN A 160 8.65 -16.65 -13.14
C ASN A 160 7.41 -17.22 -12.45
N SER A 161 7.34 -18.52 -12.25
CA SER A 161 6.23 -19.16 -11.56
C SER A 161 6.69 -20.44 -10.83
N ILE A 162 5.87 -20.87 -9.88
CA ILE A 162 6.08 -22.17 -9.22
C ILE A 162 5.83 -23.29 -10.26
N PRO A 163 6.71 -24.30 -10.35
CA PRO A 163 6.51 -25.42 -11.28
C PRO A 163 5.15 -26.09 -11.10
N GLY A 164 4.39 -26.18 -12.18
CA GLY A 164 3.04 -26.76 -12.19
C GLY A 164 1.92 -25.81 -11.76
N ALA A 165 2.22 -24.56 -11.45
CA ALA A 165 1.20 -23.56 -11.16
C ALA A 165 0.38 -23.16 -12.40
N VAL A 166 -0.87 -22.83 -12.18
CA VAL A 166 -1.79 -22.27 -13.19
C VAL A 166 -2.03 -20.79 -12.87
N SER A 167 -1.94 -19.94 -13.90
CA SER A 167 -2.23 -18.50 -13.75
C SER A 167 -3.74 -18.27 -13.58
N VAL A 168 -4.11 -17.70 -12.44
CA VAL A 168 -5.50 -17.36 -12.11
C VAL A 168 -5.49 -15.99 -11.40
N PRO A 169 -5.37 -14.88 -12.15
CA PRO A 169 -5.14 -13.56 -11.59
C PRO A 169 -6.22 -13.10 -10.60
N GLY A 170 -5.79 -12.62 -9.44
CA GLY A 170 -6.64 -11.92 -8.46
C GLY A 170 -7.93 -12.67 -8.11
N ALA A 171 -9.05 -11.96 -8.21
CA ALA A 171 -10.37 -12.48 -7.85
C ALA A 171 -10.92 -13.57 -8.81
N GLU A 172 -10.28 -13.83 -9.96
CA GLU A 172 -10.73 -14.90 -10.88
C GLU A 172 -10.78 -16.27 -10.21
N ILE A 173 -9.89 -16.52 -9.25
CA ILE A 173 -9.87 -17.80 -8.53
C ILE A 173 -11.22 -18.09 -7.85
N VAL A 174 -11.91 -17.07 -7.34
CA VAL A 174 -13.20 -17.22 -6.67
C VAL A 174 -14.26 -17.74 -7.63
N PHE A 175 -14.26 -17.27 -8.86
CA PHE A 175 -15.24 -17.68 -9.89
C PHE A 175 -14.88 -19.00 -10.55
N ARG A 176 -13.57 -19.25 -10.76
CA ARG A 176 -13.08 -20.39 -11.54
C ARG A 176 -12.70 -21.59 -10.69
N PHE A 177 -12.74 -21.47 -9.36
CA PHE A 177 -12.26 -22.50 -8.43
C PHE A 177 -12.86 -23.89 -8.73
N LYS A 178 -14.17 -23.97 -8.91
CA LYS A 178 -14.88 -25.24 -9.17
C LYS A 178 -14.51 -25.86 -10.51
N ASP A 179 -14.16 -25.05 -11.50
CA ASP A 179 -13.81 -25.53 -12.86
C ASP A 179 -12.33 -25.95 -12.93
N LEU A 180 -11.51 -25.37 -12.08
CA LEU A 180 -10.05 -25.59 -12.07
C LEU A 180 -9.61 -26.68 -11.11
N THR A 181 -10.35 -26.88 -10.01
CA THR A 181 -9.96 -27.83 -8.96
C THR A 181 -10.53 -29.22 -9.29
N PRO A 182 -9.67 -30.24 -9.44
CA PRO A 182 -10.10 -31.58 -9.90
C PRO A 182 -11.11 -32.25 -8.99
N SER A 183 -10.96 -32.10 -7.67
CA SER A 183 -11.90 -32.65 -6.69
C SER A 183 -11.91 -31.81 -5.40
N LEU A 184 -12.88 -32.05 -4.52
CA LEU A 184 -12.93 -31.41 -3.20
C LEU A 184 -11.84 -31.93 -2.25
N ASP A 185 -11.20 -33.04 -2.56
CA ASP A 185 -10.12 -33.64 -1.77
C ASP A 185 -8.74 -33.14 -2.22
N THR A 186 -8.66 -32.46 -3.38
CA THR A 186 -7.41 -31.89 -3.90
C THR A 186 -6.94 -30.74 -2.98
N MET A 187 -5.71 -30.83 -2.50
CA MET A 187 -5.10 -29.74 -1.72
C MET A 187 -4.81 -28.55 -2.63
N VAL A 188 -5.37 -27.39 -2.29
CA VAL A 188 -5.19 -26.17 -3.06
C VAL A 188 -4.12 -25.29 -2.41
N VAL A 189 -3.14 -24.89 -3.21
CA VAL A 189 -2.08 -23.95 -2.81
C VAL A 189 -2.20 -22.70 -3.67
N VAL A 190 -2.31 -21.56 -3.01
CA VAL A 190 -2.42 -20.25 -3.68
C VAL A 190 -1.20 -19.41 -3.37
N ASN A 191 -0.60 -18.80 -4.39
CA ASN A 191 0.54 -17.91 -4.21
C ASN A 191 0.31 -16.54 -4.85
N CYS A 192 0.98 -15.52 -4.30
CA CYS A 192 1.08 -14.19 -4.90
C CYS A 192 2.46 -13.56 -4.65
N GLY A 193 2.63 -12.30 -5.03
CA GLY A 193 3.88 -11.55 -4.83
C GLY A 193 4.02 -10.91 -3.44
N GLY A 194 3.02 -10.98 -2.57
CA GLY A 194 3.08 -10.35 -1.24
C GLY A 194 1.75 -10.35 -0.49
N ARG A 195 1.33 -11.51 -0.01
CA ARG A 195 0.23 -11.78 0.93
C ARG A 195 -1.19 -11.33 0.55
N THR A 196 -1.39 -10.23 -0.16
CA THR A 196 -2.73 -9.62 -0.34
C THR A 196 -3.67 -10.44 -1.24
N ARG A 197 -3.14 -11.04 -2.31
CA ARG A 197 -3.96 -11.73 -3.33
C ARG A 197 -4.15 -13.23 -3.07
N SER A 198 -3.44 -13.79 -2.09
CA SER A 198 -3.46 -15.23 -1.77
C SER A 198 -4.04 -15.55 -0.38
N ILE A 199 -4.58 -14.55 0.31
CA ILE A 199 -5.20 -14.66 1.63
C ILE A 199 -6.71 -14.67 1.52
#